data_71b61ea95370878a7ecb454ad0b59cff
#
_entry.id   71b61ea95370878a7ecb454ad0b59cff
#
_cell.length_a   1.000
_cell.length_b   1.000
_cell.length_c   1.000
_cell.angle_alpha   90.00
_cell.angle_beta   90.00
_cell.angle_gamma   90.00
#
_symmetry.space_group_name_H-M   'P 1'
#
loop_
_entity.id
_entity.type
_entity.pdbx_description
1 polymer ?
#
loop_
_entity_poly.entity_id
_entity_poly.type
_entity_poly.pdbx_seq_one_letter_code
_entity_poly.pdbx_strand_id
1 'polypeptide(L)'
;MNNGKYNCNSCGKEYLNYKSLWSHNKKYHNGIKTVKTVTPQIYEEKKSIEYVCRICDKIYKHSQTRFTHEKTCNGTKQPSLELEVEKMKQETLDKEVEVEKIKQETLKLKIKLQGMKRVDNKTFKAINKVLIDKSITNNIQNNTIINNNYQIFSIGNEDVINTLSIDDKRIIINRKWCSLDEIVKMVHCGDHNMFKNILITNLKDKFAYTFDDRKGYFITTTKSFILDDLITNRMMDIEAIYAELTTANLVDEKTKKMIQAFLERMEEDDKPYMDENDDVEHVNYKAYKMNLIKLLLYNNQEKITQDIVSLMN
;
A
#
# COMPACT_ATOMS: atom_id res chain seq x y z
N MET A 1 30.03 -34.07 35.48
CA MET A 1 30.71 -33.83 34.19
C MET A 1 29.98 -34.64 33.14
N ASN A 2 29.09 -34.05 32.38
CA ASN A 2 28.36 -34.78 31.33
C ASN A 2 29.22 -34.83 30.07
N ASN A 3 29.81 -36.00 29.80
CA ASN A 3 30.48 -36.33 28.55
C ASN A 3 29.44 -36.54 27.45
N GLY A 4 28.93 -35.44 26.91
CA GLY A 4 28.06 -35.49 25.72
C GLY A 4 28.88 -35.97 24.52
N LYS A 5 28.59 -37.15 24.02
CA LYS A 5 29.13 -37.65 22.75
C LYS A 5 28.40 -37.02 21.57
N TYR A 6 29.11 -36.71 20.51
CA TYR A 6 28.58 -36.12 19.26
C TYR A 6 28.59 -37.20 18.18
N ASN A 7 27.40 -37.49 17.59
CA ASN A 7 27.27 -38.58 16.62
C ASN A 7 27.16 -38.01 15.18
N CYS A 8 27.80 -38.69 14.24
CA CYS A 8 27.63 -38.37 12.82
C CYS A 8 26.33 -39.00 12.30
N ASN A 9 25.38 -38.17 11.87
CA ASN A 9 24.06 -38.63 11.38
C ASN A 9 24.15 -39.41 10.05
N SER A 10 25.26 -39.28 9.32
CA SER A 10 25.44 -39.97 8.02
C SER A 10 26.08 -41.35 8.14
N CYS A 11 26.87 -41.61 9.19
CA CYS A 11 27.58 -42.89 9.35
C CYS A 11 27.60 -43.45 10.80
N GLY A 12 26.93 -42.80 11.77
CA GLY A 12 26.77 -43.28 13.14
C GLY A 12 28.03 -43.18 14.02
N LYS A 13 29.17 -42.72 13.54
CA LYS A 13 30.40 -42.60 14.33
C LYS A 13 30.28 -41.56 15.45
N GLU A 14 30.77 -41.94 16.66
CA GLU A 14 30.75 -41.09 17.84
C GLU A 14 32.06 -40.30 18.02
N TYR A 15 31.95 -39.07 18.51
CA TYR A 15 33.07 -38.16 18.78
C TYR A 15 32.93 -37.51 20.15
N LEU A 16 34.06 -37.29 20.82
CA LEU A 16 34.10 -36.69 22.15
C LEU A 16 33.87 -35.17 22.14
N ASN A 17 34.04 -34.53 20.99
CA ASN A 17 33.79 -33.08 20.83
C ASN A 17 33.26 -32.73 19.43
N TYR A 18 32.55 -31.61 19.36
CA TYR A 18 31.92 -31.13 18.12
C TYR A 18 32.94 -30.82 17.01
N LYS A 19 34.14 -30.35 17.35
CA LYS A 19 35.20 -30.00 16.38
C LYS A 19 35.67 -31.23 15.60
N SER A 20 35.82 -32.36 16.29
CA SER A 20 36.16 -33.64 15.65
C SER A 20 35.03 -34.15 14.74
N LEU A 21 33.78 -34.04 15.17
CA LEU A 21 32.63 -34.39 14.35
C LEU A 21 32.55 -33.46 13.09
N TRP A 22 32.78 -32.18 13.25
CA TRP A 22 32.78 -31.23 12.12
C TRP A 22 33.87 -31.54 11.09
N SER A 23 35.09 -31.83 11.57
CA SER A 23 36.21 -32.22 10.70
C SER A 23 35.94 -33.52 9.96
N HIS A 24 35.32 -34.51 10.64
CA HIS A 24 34.88 -35.75 10.02
C HIS A 24 33.81 -35.50 8.93
N ASN A 25 32.78 -34.70 9.22
CA ASN A 25 31.73 -34.40 8.26
C ASN A 25 32.27 -33.65 7.02
N LYS A 26 33.21 -32.72 7.22
CA LYS A 26 33.89 -32.03 6.13
C LYS A 26 34.70 -32.97 5.23
N LYS A 27 35.40 -33.95 5.85
CA LYS A 27 36.28 -34.84 5.12
C LYS A 27 35.56 -36.00 4.42
N TYR A 28 34.47 -36.52 5.01
CA TYR A 28 33.85 -37.78 4.58
C TYR A 28 32.41 -37.62 4.09
N HIS A 29 31.74 -36.48 4.33
CA HIS A 29 30.33 -36.26 4.01
C HIS A 29 30.08 -34.89 3.32
N ASN A 30 31.06 -34.35 2.60
CA ASN A 30 30.95 -33.11 1.81
C ASN A 30 30.32 -31.90 2.52
N GLY A 31 30.53 -31.79 3.87
CA GLY A 31 30.10 -30.60 4.61
C GLY A 31 28.59 -30.50 4.88
N ILE A 32 27.84 -31.60 4.87
CA ILE A 32 26.41 -31.63 5.24
C ILE A 32 26.25 -31.05 6.65
N LYS A 33 25.52 -29.94 6.77
CA LYS A 33 25.21 -29.28 8.05
C LYS A 33 24.23 -30.17 8.83
N THR A 34 24.69 -30.84 9.88
CA THR A 34 23.82 -31.58 10.78
C THR A 34 22.99 -30.59 11.62
N VAL A 35 21.67 -30.63 11.49
CA VAL A 35 20.75 -29.91 12.36
C VAL A 35 20.75 -30.59 13.73
N LYS A 36 21.04 -29.87 14.80
CA LYS A 36 20.86 -30.35 16.17
C LYS A 36 19.39 -30.60 16.43
N THR A 37 18.99 -31.83 16.68
CA THR A 37 17.74 -32.12 17.37
C THR A 37 17.90 -31.70 18.84
N VAL A 38 17.35 -30.53 19.17
CA VAL A 38 17.33 -30.06 20.57
C VAL A 38 16.09 -30.66 21.22
N THR A 39 16.32 -31.64 22.12
CA THR A 39 15.33 -31.97 23.12
C THR A 39 15.20 -30.79 24.10
N PRO A 40 13.98 -30.38 24.49
CA PRO A 40 13.82 -29.26 25.40
C PRO A 40 14.26 -29.69 26.81
N GLN A 41 15.45 -29.27 27.23
CA GLN A 41 15.85 -29.30 28.63
C GLN A 41 15.47 -27.93 29.24
N ILE A 42 14.76 -28.02 30.36
CA ILE A 42 14.44 -26.91 31.27
C ILE A 42 15.77 -26.31 31.71
N TYR A 43 16.07 -25.09 31.26
CA TYR A 43 17.22 -24.33 31.69
C TYR A 43 16.89 -23.66 33.03
N GLU A 44 17.48 -24.13 34.14
CA GLU A 44 17.66 -23.27 35.30
C GLU A 44 18.54 -22.08 34.90
N GLU A 45 18.00 -20.86 35.07
CA GLU A 45 18.70 -19.61 34.81
C GLU A 45 19.96 -19.56 35.72
N LYS A 46 21.13 -19.87 35.16
CA LYS A 46 22.39 -19.47 35.79
C LYS A 46 22.46 -17.95 35.71
N LYS A 47 22.28 -17.26 36.87
CA LYS A 47 22.61 -15.82 37.03
C LYS A 47 23.98 -15.59 36.40
N SER A 48 24.03 -14.91 35.27
CA SER A 48 25.27 -14.46 34.64
C SER A 48 25.89 -13.42 35.56
N ILE A 49 27.10 -13.67 36.05
CA ILE A 49 27.86 -12.68 36.79
C ILE A 49 28.26 -11.57 35.79
N GLU A 50 27.67 -10.39 35.94
CA GLU A 50 27.97 -9.21 35.13
C GLU A 50 29.12 -8.44 35.79
N TYR A 51 30.14 -8.11 34.99
CA TYR A 51 31.32 -7.34 35.43
C TYR A 51 31.18 -5.89 34.99
N VAL A 52 30.88 -4.98 35.91
CA VAL A 52 30.67 -3.54 35.65
C VAL A 52 31.98 -2.76 35.75
N CYS A 53 32.26 -1.87 34.79
CA CYS A 53 33.38 -0.93 34.86
C CYS A 53 33.17 0.09 35.98
N ARG A 54 34.14 0.29 36.86
CA ARG A 54 34.04 1.20 38.03
C ARG A 54 34.10 2.68 37.66
N ILE A 55 34.48 2.99 36.41
CA ILE A 55 34.66 4.36 35.94
C ILE A 55 33.48 4.88 35.11
N CYS A 56 32.87 4.02 34.22
CA CYS A 56 31.83 4.40 33.28
C CYS A 56 30.58 3.53 33.33
N ASP A 57 30.48 2.59 34.27
CA ASP A 57 29.37 1.68 34.52
C ASP A 57 29.03 0.69 33.37
N LYS A 58 29.91 0.59 32.35
CA LYS A 58 29.71 -0.34 31.23
C LYS A 58 29.85 -1.80 31.65
N ILE A 59 28.89 -2.65 31.21
CA ILE A 59 28.81 -4.08 31.59
C ILE A 59 29.60 -4.93 30.63
N TYR A 60 30.32 -5.91 31.18
CA TYR A 60 31.16 -6.91 30.48
C TYR A 60 30.81 -8.33 30.87
N LYS A 61 30.87 -9.24 29.92
CA LYS A 61 30.65 -10.70 30.16
C LYS A 61 31.80 -11.37 30.88
N HIS A 62 32.99 -10.76 30.86
CA HIS A 62 34.21 -11.35 31.47
C HIS A 62 34.98 -10.27 32.26
N SER A 63 35.50 -10.68 33.44
CA SER A 63 36.27 -9.81 34.32
C SER A 63 37.54 -9.23 33.64
N GLN A 64 38.18 -10.02 32.80
CA GLN A 64 39.40 -9.67 32.09
C GLN A 64 39.15 -8.55 31.07
N THR A 65 38.02 -8.59 30.33
CA THR A 65 37.62 -7.55 29.37
C THR A 65 37.29 -6.26 30.09
N ARG A 66 36.61 -6.33 31.25
CA ARG A 66 36.38 -5.16 32.11
C ARG A 66 37.68 -4.52 32.56
N PHE A 67 38.63 -5.34 33.08
CA PHE A 67 39.90 -4.82 33.57
C PHE A 67 40.75 -4.16 32.47
N THR A 68 40.76 -4.74 31.27
CA THR A 68 41.47 -4.12 30.11
C THR A 68 40.83 -2.78 29.71
N HIS A 69 39.48 -2.71 29.72
CA HIS A 69 38.77 -1.49 29.46
C HIS A 69 39.04 -0.40 30.54
N GLU A 70 39.04 -0.80 31.84
CA GLU A 70 39.27 0.18 32.94
C GLU A 70 40.62 0.90 32.82
N LYS A 71 41.63 0.29 32.20
CA LYS A 71 42.94 0.90 31.96
C LYS A 71 42.92 2.04 30.95
N THR A 72 41.95 2.05 30.04
CA THR A 72 41.83 3.05 28.94
C THR A 72 40.50 3.80 29.01
N CYS A 73 39.75 3.67 30.10
CA CYS A 73 38.42 4.24 30.23
C CYS A 73 38.49 5.78 30.42
N ASN A 74 37.84 6.51 29.54
CA ASN A 74 37.81 7.99 29.54
C ASN A 74 36.78 8.59 30.49
N GLY A 75 36.06 7.77 31.29
CA GLY A 75 35.08 8.27 32.24
C GLY A 75 33.72 8.72 31.65
N THR A 76 33.49 8.53 30.36
CA THR A 76 32.17 8.78 29.77
C THR A 76 31.18 7.74 30.27
N LYS A 77 30.34 8.11 31.24
CA LYS A 77 29.23 7.28 31.69
C LYS A 77 28.26 7.08 30.53
N GLN A 78 27.85 5.84 30.25
CA GLN A 78 26.70 5.62 29.39
C GLN A 78 25.47 6.26 30.05
N PRO A 79 24.55 6.85 29.27
CA PRO A 79 23.28 7.30 29.80
C PRO A 79 22.65 6.14 30.61
N SER A 80 22.17 6.42 31.81
CA SER A 80 21.52 5.39 32.62
C SER A 80 20.35 4.81 31.84
N LEU A 81 20.14 3.50 31.98
CA LEU A 81 19.02 2.78 31.33
C LEU A 81 17.68 3.49 31.65
N GLU A 82 17.60 4.12 32.83
CA GLU A 82 16.45 4.94 33.25
C GLU A 82 16.22 6.15 32.35
N LEU A 83 17.30 6.85 31.92
CA LEU A 83 17.19 8.02 31.04
C LEU A 83 16.75 7.61 29.61
N GLU A 84 17.17 6.44 29.13
CA GLU A 84 16.72 5.91 27.84
C GLU A 84 15.26 5.45 27.89
N VAL A 85 14.83 4.82 28.98
CA VAL A 85 13.44 4.45 29.21
C VAL A 85 12.53 5.68 29.31
N GLU A 86 12.99 6.75 29.98
CA GLU A 86 12.25 8.01 30.09
C GLU A 86 12.10 8.69 28.74
N LYS A 87 13.16 8.73 27.92
CA LYS A 87 13.08 9.24 26.54
C LYS A 87 12.11 8.44 25.68
N MET A 88 12.13 7.10 25.76
CA MET A 88 11.18 6.28 25.01
C MET A 88 9.73 6.48 25.47
N LYS A 89 9.49 6.69 26.77
CA LYS A 89 8.15 7.03 27.29
C LYS A 89 7.68 8.40 26.78
N GLN A 90 8.55 9.38 26.76
CA GLN A 90 8.22 10.71 26.23
C GLN A 90 7.91 10.65 24.74
N GLU A 91 8.72 9.93 23.93
CA GLU A 91 8.46 9.74 22.49
C GLU A 91 7.14 9.00 22.21
N THR A 92 6.75 8.05 23.07
CA THR A 92 5.45 7.37 22.95
C THR A 92 4.30 8.30 23.27
N LEU A 93 4.41 9.11 24.32
CA LEU A 93 3.41 10.09 24.70
C LEU A 93 3.22 11.16 23.62
N ASP A 94 4.30 11.68 23.06
CA ASP A 94 4.26 12.66 21.97
C ASP A 94 3.55 12.10 20.72
N LYS A 95 3.77 10.81 20.40
CA LYS A 95 3.06 10.11 19.31
C LYS A 95 1.57 9.93 19.60
N GLU A 96 1.19 9.60 20.82
CA GLU A 96 -0.22 9.47 21.20
C GLU A 96 -0.96 10.82 21.08
N VAL A 97 -0.32 11.92 21.48
CA VAL A 97 -0.85 13.28 21.29
C VAL A 97 -1.04 13.63 19.83
N GLU A 98 -0.09 13.28 18.96
CA GLU A 98 -0.18 13.53 17.52
C GLU A 98 -1.33 12.72 16.87
N VAL A 99 -1.48 11.43 17.24
CA VAL A 99 -2.59 10.59 16.78
C VAL A 99 -3.94 11.17 17.18
N GLU A 100 -4.09 11.64 18.41
CA GLU A 100 -5.34 12.23 18.89
C GLU A 100 -5.68 13.54 18.15
N LYS A 101 -4.68 14.36 17.86
CA LYS A 101 -4.83 15.58 17.06
C LYS A 101 -5.33 15.27 15.64
N ILE A 102 -4.75 14.25 14.99
CA ILE A 102 -5.19 13.78 13.65
C ILE A 102 -6.64 13.30 13.69
N LYS A 103 -7.05 12.56 14.73
CA LYS A 103 -8.45 12.13 14.91
C LYS A 103 -9.40 13.32 15.02
N GLN A 104 -9.05 14.34 15.80
CA GLN A 104 -9.87 15.55 15.94
C GLN A 104 -9.98 16.33 14.63
N GLU A 105 -8.89 16.47 13.86
CA GLU A 105 -8.92 17.10 12.54
C GLU A 105 -9.80 16.32 11.57
N THR A 106 -9.71 15.00 11.57
CA THR A 106 -10.57 14.11 10.76
C THR A 106 -12.05 14.32 11.09
N LEU A 107 -12.40 14.38 12.37
CA LEU A 107 -13.78 14.63 12.82
C LEU A 107 -14.29 16.02 12.36
N LYS A 108 -13.48 17.06 12.49
CA LYS A 108 -13.82 18.41 12.00
C LYS A 108 -14.09 18.43 10.50
N LEU A 109 -13.26 17.71 9.72
CA LEU A 109 -13.45 17.60 8.28
C LEU A 109 -14.75 16.85 7.93
N LYS A 110 -15.10 15.78 8.65
CA LYS A 110 -16.37 15.06 8.46
C LYS A 110 -17.58 15.96 8.71
N ILE A 111 -17.57 16.70 9.82
CA ILE A 111 -18.65 17.63 10.15
C ILE A 111 -18.77 18.72 9.06
N LYS A 112 -17.63 19.24 8.58
CA LYS A 112 -17.63 20.26 7.54
C LYS A 112 -18.16 19.76 6.20
N LEU A 113 -17.93 18.49 5.86
CA LEU A 113 -18.41 17.86 4.62
C LEU A 113 -19.92 17.55 4.66
N GLN A 114 -20.49 17.41 5.86
CA GLN A 114 -21.93 17.22 6.00
C GLN A 114 -22.67 18.47 5.50
N GLY A 115 -23.45 18.29 4.42
CA GLY A 115 -24.24 19.37 3.80
C GLY A 115 -23.53 20.20 2.73
N MET A 116 -22.26 19.92 2.39
CA MET A 116 -21.60 20.57 1.25
C MET A 116 -22.04 19.89 -0.05
N LYS A 117 -22.57 20.68 -0.99
CA LYS A 117 -22.94 20.19 -2.33
C LYS A 117 -21.74 19.99 -3.28
N ARG A 118 -20.60 20.59 -2.97
CA ARG A 118 -19.36 20.48 -3.77
C ARG A 118 -18.14 20.67 -2.85
N VAL A 119 -17.09 19.94 -3.14
CA VAL A 119 -15.80 20.01 -2.44
C VAL A 119 -14.86 20.91 -3.23
N ASP A 120 -14.45 22.03 -2.65
CA ASP A 120 -13.46 22.92 -3.25
C ASP A 120 -12.03 22.44 -3.02
N ASN A 121 -11.08 22.98 -3.80
CA ASN A 121 -9.66 22.66 -3.69
C ASN A 121 -9.09 22.89 -2.28
N LYS A 122 -9.58 23.90 -1.56
CA LYS A 122 -9.09 24.20 -0.20
C LYS A 122 -9.51 23.14 0.80
N THR A 123 -10.76 22.69 0.73
CA THR A 123 -11.28 21.62 1.57
C THR A 123 -10.57 20.30 1.26
N PHE A 124 -10.37 19.97 -0.02
CA PHE A 124 -9.67 18.73 -0.38
C PHE A 124 -8.19 18.75 0.02
N LYS A 125 -7.51 19.88 -0.10
CA LYS A 125 -6.13 20.02 0.42
C LYS A 125 -6.04 19.77 1.93
N ALA A 126 -7.04 20.18 2.71
CA ALA A 126 -7.10 19.90 4.15
C ALA A 126 -7.30 18.39 4.42
N ILE A 127 -8.16 17.71 3.65
CA ILE A 127 -8.34 16.26 3.72
C ILE A 127 -7.03 15.53 3.38
N ASN A 128 -6.40 15.91 2.27
CA ASN A 128 -5.15 15.29 1.83
C ASN A 128 -4.01 15.52 2.83
N LYS A 129 -3.97 16.67 3.52
CA LYS A 129 -3.01 16.90 4.60
C LYS A 129 -3.17 15.87 5.72
N VAL A 130 -4.39 15.57 6.14
CA VAL A 130 -4.63 14.53 7.17
C VAL A 130 -4.16 13.16 6.69
N LEU A 131 -4.32 12.82 5.41
CA LEU A 131 -3.78 11.57 4.83
C LEU A 131 -2.25 11.53 4.88
N ILE A 132 -1.59 12.63 4.53
CA ILE A 132 -0.13 12.77 4.61
C ILE A 132 0.35 12.58 6.05
N ASP A 133 -0.25 13.30 7.01
CA ASP A 133 0.12 13.23 8.42
C ASP A 133 -0.05 11.79 8.97
N LYS A 134 -1.13 11.09 8.62
CA LYS A 134 -1.35 9.68 8.97
C LYS A 134 -0.32 8.75 8.31
N SER A 135 0.00 8.96 7.03
CA SER A 135 1.01 8.15 6.32
C SER A 135 2.39 8.28 6.98
N ILE A 136 2.78 9.48 7.39
CA ILE A 136 4.04 9.73 8.11
C ILE A 136 4.04 9.03 9.47
N THR A 137 2.95 9.17 10.24
CA THR A 137 2.82 8.57 11.58
C THR A 137 2.91 7.04 11.52
N ASN A 138 2.24 6.40 10.54
CA ASN A 138 2.28 4.96 10.34
C ASN A 138 3.69 4.46 9.96
N ASN A 139 4.44 5.21 9.13
CA ASN A 139 5.81 4.87 8.76
C ASN A 139 6.79 4.94 9.93
N ILE A 140 6.55 5.82 10.91
CA ILE A 140 7.39 5.96 12.12
C ILE A 140 7.11 4.81 13.11
N GLN A 141 5.88 4.32 13.20
CA GLN A 141 5.50 3.25 14.13
C GLN A 141 5.90 1.84 13.65
N ASN A 142 6.00 1.64 12.35
CA ASN A 142 6.27 0.34 11.74
C ASN A 142 7.60 0.36 10.98
N ASN A 143 8.70 0.01 11.64
CA ASN A 143 9.92 -0.47 10.95
C ASN A 143 9.70 -1.82 10.26
N THR A 144 8.46 -2.28 10.13
CA THR A 144 8.05 -3.54 9.52
C THR A 144 6.73 -3.33 8.79
N ILE A 145 6.79 -3.37 7.46
CA ILE A 145 5.66 -3.52 6.52
C ILE A 145 4.57 -2.45 6.70
N ILE A 146 4.46 -1.59 5.71
CA ILE A 146 3.38 -0.61 5.55
C ILE A 146 2.04 -1.36 5.49
N ASN A 147 1.45 -1.66 6.64
CA ASN A 147 0.03 -1.94 6.75
C ASN A 147 -0.70 -0.59 6.72
N ASN A 148 -0.71 0.03 5.54
CA ASN A 148 -1.66 1.07 5.26
C ASN A 148 -3.04 0.41 5.30
N ASN A 149 -3.79 0.60 6.37
CA ASN A 149 -5.20 0.20 6.47
C ASN A 149 -6.10 0.93 5.46
N TYR A 150 -5.53 1.74 4.57
CA TYR A 150 -6.21 2.38 3.46
C TYR A 150 -6.06 1.51 2.23
N GLN A 151 -7.11 0.79 1.90
CA GLN A 151 -7.18 0.01 0.66
C GLN A 151 -7.65 0.90 -0.51
N ILE A 152 -6.95 2.01 -0.77
CA ILE A 152 -7.10 2.73 -2.04
C ILE A 152 -5.90 2.37 -2.89
N PHE A 153 -6.16 1.94 -4.13
CA PHE A 153 -5.12 1.59 -5.10
C PHE A 153 -4.88 2.73 -6.08
N SER A 154 -3.66 2.88 -6.59
CA SER A 154 -3.39 3.76 -7.72
C SER A 154 -4.12 3.28 -8.98
N ILE A 155 -4.41 4.18 -9.92
CA ILE A 155 -4.94 3.80 -11.23
C ILE A 155 -3.96 2.80 -11.88
N GLY A 156 -4.49 1.71 -12.40
CA GLY A 156 -3.73 0.61 -13.01
C GLY A 156 -3.22 -0.46 -12.03
N ASN A 157 -3.32 -0.24 -10.72
CA ASN A 157 -2.99 -1.23 -9.69
C ASN A 157 -4.27 -1.86 -9.08
N GLU A 158 -5.45 -1.45 -9.56
CA GLU A 158 -6.73 -1.99 -9.12
C GLU A 158 -7.01 -3.34 -9.75
N ASP A 159 -7.50 -4.29 -8.97
CA ASP A 159 -8.05 -5.55 -9.49
C ASP A 159 -9.54 -5.42 -9.79
N VAL A 160 -9.85 -4.65 -10.85
CA VAL A 160 -11.25 -4.37 -11.26
C VAL A 160 -11.93 -5.65 -11.74
N ILE A 161 -11.22 -6.46 -12.51
CA ILE A 161 -11.79 -7.64 -13.16
C ILE A 161 -12.30 -8.66 -12.12
N ASN A 162 -11.51 -8.95 -11.09
CA ASN A 162 -11.92 -9.90 -10.05
C ASN A 162 -12.89 -9.31 -9.02
N THR A 163 -12.95 -7.97 -8.93
CA THR A 163 -13.86 -7.28 -8.00
C THR A 163 -15.28 -7.18 -8.54
N LEU A 164 -15.44 -6.99 -9.85
CA LEU A 164 -16.76 -6.88 -10.48
C LEU A 164 -17.45 -8.25 -10.58
N SER A 165 -18.73 -8.29 -10.21
CA SER A 165 -19.55 -9.47 -10.41
C SER A 165 -19.79 -9.74 -11.90
N ILE A 166 -20.21 -10.95 -12.24
CA ILE A 166 -20.56 -11.32 -13.61
C ILE A 166 -21.72 -10.45 -14.15
N ASP A 167 -22.65 -10.06 -13.28
CA ASP A 167 -23.77 -9.21 -13.65
C ASP A 167 -23.33 -7.77 -13.93
N ASP A 168 -22.39 -7.22 -13.13
CA ASP A 168 -21.78 -5.90 -13.37
C ASP A 168 -21.05 -5.89 -14.72
N LYS A 169 -20.25 -6.93 -15.00
CA LYS A 169 -19.57 -7.12 -16.27
C LYS A 169 -20.54 -7.14 -17.45
N ARG A 170 -21.66 -7.86 -17.30
CA ARG A 170 -22.73 -7.89 -18.32
C ARG A 170 -23.39 -6.53 -18.52
N ILE A 171 -23.63 -5.77 -17.44
CA ILE A 171 -24.18 -4.42 -17.52
C ILE A 171 -23.22 -3.53 -18.32
N ILE A 172 -21.92 -3.55 -18.01
CA ILE A 172 -20.89 -2.76 -18.71
C ILE A 172 -20.91 -3.06 -20.21
N ILE A 173 -20.82 -4.33 -20.62
CA ILE A 173 -20.76 -4.71 -22.04
C ILE A 173 -22.09 -4.41 -22.77
N ASN A 174 -23.21 -4.58 -22.13
CA ASN A 174 -24.52 -4.26 -22.71
C ASN A 174 -24.74 -2.75 -22.92
N ARG A 175 -23.92 -1.88 -22.31
CA ARG A 175 -23.93 -0.43 -22.58
C ARG A 175 -23.30 -0.06 -23.93
N LYS A 176 -22.54 -0.97 -24.56
CA LYS A 176 -21.99 -0.79 -25.92
C LYS A 176 -21.15 0.47 -26.02
N TRP A 177 -21.59 1.48 -26.76
CA TRP A 177 -20.92 2.78 -26.92
C TRP A 177 -20.74 3.57 -25.61
N CYS A 178 -21.47 3.21 -24.55
CA CYS A 178 -21.37 3.79 -23.21
C CYS A 178 -20.68 2.84 -22.20
N SER A 179 -20.00 1.77 -22.67
CA SER A 179 -19.31 0.83 -21.78
C SER A 179 -18.22 1.50 -20.93
N LEU A 180 -17.46 2.44 -21.52
CA LEU A 180 -16.46 3.21 -20.81
C LEU A 180 -17.07 4.12 -19.73
N ASP A 181 -18.17 4.78 -20.03
CA ASP A 181 -18.90 5.63 -19.07
C ASP A 181 -19.40 4.79 -17.89
N GLU A 182 -19.95 3.60 -18.18
CA GLU A 182 -20.52 2.70 -17.18
C GLU A 182 -19.42 2.09 -16.26
N ILE A 183 -18.32 1.62 -16.83
CA ILE A 183 -17.23 1.07 -15.99
C ILE A 183 -16.61 2.15 -15.10
N VAL A 184 -16.37 3.36 -15.62
CA VAL A 184 -15.86 4.47 -14.79
C VAL A 184 -16.85 4.83 -13.69
N LYS A 185 -18.15 4.85 -14.00
CA LYS A 185 -19.20 5.11 -13.01
C LYS A 185 -19.24 4.05 -11.93
N MET A 186 -19.24 2.76 -12.28
CA MET A 186 -19.27 1.66 -11.32
C MET A 186 -18.02 1.64 -10.44
N VAL A 187 -16.84 1.75 -11.05
CA VAL A 187 -15.56 1.62 -10.37
C VAL A 187 -15.27 2.86 -9.52
N HIS A 188 -15.24 4.05 -10.13
CA HIS A 188 -14.76 5.26 -9.46
C HIS A 188 -15.85 6.08 -8.75
N CYS A 189 -17.13 5.93 -9.13
CA CYS A 189 -18.26 6.64 -8.52
C CYS A 189 -19.23 5.71 -7.78
N GLY A 190 -19.10 4.38 -7.93
CA GLY A 190 -19.92 3.36 -7.27
C GLY A 190 -19.60 3.19 -5.79
N ASP A 191 -19.85 1.99 -5.25
CA ASP A 191 -19.70 1.72 -3.81
C ASP A 191 -18.35 1.06 -3.42
N HIS A 192 -17.47 0.83 -4.41
CA HIS A 192 -16.14 0.28 -4.18
C HIS A 192 -15.17 1.35 -3.69
N ASN A 193 -15.06 1.52 -2.38
CA ASN A 193 -14.25 2.57 -1.77
C ASN A 193 -12.76 2.49 -2.13
N MET A 194 -12.25 1.28 -2.40
CA MET A 194 -10.85 1.05 -2.78
C MET A 194 -10.46 1.69 -4.13
N PHE A 195 -11.44 2.04 -4.96
CA PHE A 195 -11.23 2.64 -6.28
C PHE A 195 -11.49 4.16 -6.32
N LYS A 196 -11.63 4.81 -5.16
CA LYS A 196 -11.80 6.28 -5.06
C LYS A 196 -10.46 7.01 -5.20
N ASN A 197 -9.74 6.73 -6.26
CA ASN A 197 -8.35 7.12 -6.47
C ASN A 197 -8.15 8.35 -7.38
N ILE A 198 -9.23 8.93 -7.88
CA ILE A 198 -9.21 10.14 -8.72
C ILE A 198 -10.24 11.15 -8.25
N LEU A 199 -9.86 12.44 -8.22
CA LEU A 199 -10.76 13.52 -7.86
C LEU A 199 -10.51 14.77 -8.72
N ILE A 200 -11.57 15.27 -9.33
CA ILE A 200 -11.60 16.53 -10.08
C ILE A 200 -12.44 17.52 -9.29
N THR A 201 -11.81 18.48 -8.64
CA THR A 201 -12.50 19.48 -7.79
C THR A 201 -12.91 20.75 -8.54
N ASN A 202 -12.29 21.03 -9.70
CA ASN A 202 -12.57 22.22 -10.48
C ASN A 202 -12.40 21.92 -11.99
N LEU A 203 -13.42 22.20 -12.80
CA LEU A 203 -13.36 21.98 -14.26
C LEU A 203 -12.41 22.92 -15.00
N LYS A 204 -12.20 24.14 -14.49
CA LYS A 204 -11.36 25.16 -15.13
C LYS A 204 -9.86 24.97 -14.88
N ASP A 205 -9.47 24.34 -13.76
CA ASP A 205 -8.08 24.09 -13.45
C ASP A 205 -7.47 23.05 -14.39
N LYS A 206 -6.16 23.16 -14.64
CA LYS A 206 -5.39 22.14 -15.38
C LYS A 206 -5.12 20.89 -14.56
N PHE A 207 -5.24 20.96 -13.24
CA PHE A 207 -4.83 19.93 -12.30
C PHE A 207 -6.01 19.14 -11.73
N ALA A 208 -5.74 17.89 -11.37
CA ALA A 208 -6.60 17.01 -10.61
C ALA A 208 -5.77 16.27 -9.58
N TYR A 209 -6.41 15.44 -8.76
CA TYR A 209 -5.75 14.62 -7.72
C TYR A 209 -5.88 13.16 -8.08
N THR A 210 -4.78 12.40 -7.95
CA THR A 210 -4.77 10.95 -8.05
C THR A 210 -4.08 10.35 -6.81
N PHE A 211 -4.58 9.21 -6.33
CA PHE A 211 -3.98 8.52 -5.20
C PHE A 211 -2.70 7.79 -5.63
N ASP A 212 -1.66 7.93 -4.84
CA ASP A 212 -0.39 7.22 -4.99
C ASP A 212 -0.31 6.19 -3.84
N ASP A 213 -0.48 4.91 -4.14
CA ASP A 213 -0.53 3.83 -3.15
C ASP A 213 0.81 3.63 -2.43
N ARG A 214 1.94 3.96 -3.10
CA ARG A 214 3.28 3.92 -2.48
C ARG A 214 3.47 5.03 -1.45
N LYS A 215 2.85 6.19 -1.68
CA LYS A 215 2.91 7.33 -0.76
C LYS A 215 1.81 7.31 0.28
N GLY A 216 0.66 6.66 -0.03
CA GLY A 216 -0.50 6.61 0.84
C GLY A 216 -1.34 7.90 0.89
N TYR A 217 -1.18 8.80 -0.10
CA TYR A 217 -1.94 10.05 -0.20
C TYR A 217 -2.13 10.51 -1.64
N PHE A 218 -3.00 11.51 -1.84
CA PHE A 218 -3.26 12.07 -3.17
C PHE A 218 -2.16 13.02 -3.62
N ILE A 219 -1.68 12.81 -4.85
CA ILE A 219 -0.77 13.70 -5.54
C ILE A 219 -1.52 14.55 -6.57
N THR A 220 -0.97 15.73 -6.88
CA THR A 220 -1.50 16.62 -7.90
C THR A 220 -0.84 16.32 -9.24
N THR A 221 -1.64 16.15 -10.31
CA THR A 221 -1.15 15.94 -11.67
C THR A 221 -2.05 16.67 -12.68
N THR A 222 -1.69 16.69 -13.96
CA THR A 222 -2.53 17.32 -14.99
C THR A 222 -3.75 16.44 -15.29
N LYS A 223 -4.90 17.06 -15.53
CA LYS A 223 -6.14 16.33 -15.87
C LYS A 223 -6.00 15.51 -17.13
N SER A 224 -5.32 16.05 -18.15
CA SER A 224 -5.10 15.31 -19.40
C SER A 224 -4.36 14.00 -19.16
N PHE A 225 -3.29 14.04 -18.40
CA PHE A 225 -2.50 12.84 -18.07
C PHE A 225 -3.33 11.80 -17.31
N ILE A 226 -4.01 12.24 -16.24
CA ILE A 226 -4.75 11.30 -15.38
C ILE A 226 -5.98 10.71 -16.08
N LEU A 227 -6.65 11.51 -16.94
CA LEU A 227 -7.81 11.03 -17.71
C LEU A 227 -7.38 10.09 -18.83
N ASP A 228 -6.25 10.34 -19.46
CA ASP A 228 -5.70 9.42 -20.47
C ASP A 228 -5.29 8.08 -19.85
N ASP A 229 -4.59 8.14 -18.72
CA ASP A 229 -4.20 6.95 -17.94
C ASP A 229 -5.44 6.16 -17.47
N LEU A 230 -6.44 6.83 -16.90
CA LEU A 230 -7.70 6.22 -16.50
C LEU A 230 -8.42 5.53 -17.67
N ILE A 231 -8.57 6.23 -18.80
CA ILE A 231 -9.25 5.69 -19.98
C ILE A 231 -8.50 4.49 -20.52
N THR A 232 -7.18 4.56 -20.62
CA THR A 232 -6.36 3.45 -21.10
C THR A 232 -6.56 2.20 -20.24
N ASN A 233 -6.48 2.33 -18.91
CA ASN A 233 -6.69 1.20 -18.00
C ASN A 233 -8.13 0.66 -18.08
N ARG A 234 -9.15 1.53 -18.12
CA ARG A 234 -10.56 1.08 -18.24
C ARG A 234 -10.88 0.44 -19.58
N MET A 235 -10.22 0.85 -20.67
CA MET A 235 -10.34 0.19 -21.96
C MET A 235 -9.77 -1.23 -21.93
N MET A 236 -8.60 -1.43 -21.30
CA MET A 236 -8.05 -2.77 -21.08
C MET A 236 -8.99 -3.66 -20.27
N ASP A 237 -9.62 -3.12 -19.24
CA ASP A 237 -10.62 -3.86 -18.44
C ASP A 237 -11.85 -4.24 -19.30
N ILE A 238 -12.36 -3.33 -20.15
CA ILE A 238 -13.48 -3.61 -21.06
C ILE A 238 -13.13 -4.75 -22.03
N GLU A 239 -11.94 -4.73 -22.62
CA GLU A 239 -11.45 -5.78 -23.50
C GLU A 239 -11.39 -7.14 -22.79
N ALA A 240 -10.83 -7.18 -21.57
CA ALA A 240 -10.75 -8.39 -20.77
C ALA A 240 -12.14 -8.92 -20.39
N ILE A 241 -13.05 -8.05 -19.94
CA ILE A 241 -14.46 -8.40 -19.63
C ILE A 241 -15.16 -8.93 -20.88
N TYR A 242 -14.98 -8.26 -22.04
CA TYR A 242 -15.58 -8.67 -23.28
C TYR A 242 -15.09 -10.06 -23.73
N ALA A 243 -13.79 -10.33 -23.61
CA ALA A 243 -13.21 -11.63 -23.91
C ALA A 243 -13.75 -12.74 -22.98
N GLU A 244 -13.83 -12.48 -21.67
CA GLU A 244 -14.38 -13.38 -20.67
C GLU A 244 -15.84 -13.75 -20.97
N LEU A 245 -16.68 -12.74 -21.18
CA LEU A 245 -18.12 -12.94 -21.44
C LEU A 245 -18.38 -13.60 -22.80
N THR A 246 -17.56 -13.30 -23.81
CA THR A 246 -17.65 -13.94 -25.14
C THR A 246 -17.30 -15.41 -25.06
N THR A 247 -16.23 -15.76 -24.34
CA THR A 247 -15.81 -17.14 -24.09
C THR A 247 -16.89 -17.94 -23.35
N ALA A 248 -17.58 -17.28 -22.41
CA ALA A 248 -18.70 -17.86 -21.67
C ALA A 248 -20.02 -17.90 -22.46
N ASN A 249 -20.06 -17.44 -23.72
CA ASN A 249 -21.27 -17.30 -24.55
C ASN A 249 -22.37 -16.45 -23.92
N LEU A 250 -22.01 -15.42 -23.16
CA LEU A 250 -22.92 -14.50 -22.47
C LEU A 250 -23.18 -13.19 -23.22
N VAL A 251 -22.65 -13.05 -24.45
CA VAL A 251 -22.80 -11.84 -25.30
C VAL A 251 -23.44 -12.24 -26.62
N ASP A 252 -24.54 -11.57 -26.98
CA ASP A 252 -25.20 -11.77 -28.27
C ASP A 252 -24.41 -11.15 -29.43
N GLU A 253 -24.63 -11.64 -30.66
CA GLU A 253 -23.89 -11.23 -31.87
C GLU A 253 -24.07 -9.72 -32.20
N LYS A 254 -25.19 -9.12 -31.88
CA LYS A 254 -25.42 -7.70 -32.07
C LYS A 254 -24.54 -6.88 -31.12
N THR A 255 -24.49 -7.26 -29.86
CA THR A 255 -23.65 -6.62 -28.85
C THR A 255 -22.17 -6.79 -29.18
N LYS A 256 -21.74 -7.97 -29.63
CA LYS A 256 -20.36 -8.21 -30.09
C LYS A 256 -19.94 -7.22 -31.18
N LYS A 257 -20.74 -7.07 -32.24
CA LYS A 257 -20.47 -6.12 -33.32
C LYS A 257 -20.38 -4.68 -32.83
N MET A 258 -21.24 -4.29 -31.89
CA MET A 258 -21.24 -2.92 -31.38
C MET A 258 -20.06 -2.62 -30.46
N ILE A 259 -19.63 -3.60 -29.64
CA ILE A 259 -18.44 -3.46 -28.80
C ILE A 259 -17.20 -3.41 -29.66
N GLN A 260 -17.07 -4.26 -30.68
CA GLN A 260 -15.92 -4.21 -31.61
C GLN A 260 -15.83 -2.85 -32.30
N ALA A 261 -16.95 -2.33 -32.85
CA ALA A 261 -16.99 -1.01 -33.45
C ALA A 261 -16.65 0.12 -32.45
N PHE A 262 -17.05 -0.03 -31.18
CA PHE A 262 -16.67 0.92 -30.13
C PHE A 262 -15.16 0.88 -29.87
N LEU A 263 -14.55 -0.30 -29.71
CA LEU A 263 -13.10 -0.47 -29.47
C LEU A 263 -12.31 0.13 -30.63
N GLU A 264 -12.65 -0.24 -31.88
CA GLU A 264 -12.03 0.33 -33.09
C GLU A 264 -12.13 1.86 -33.12
N ARG A 265 -13.31 2.42 -32.78
CA ARG A 265 -13.51 3.87 -32.76
C ARG A 265 -12.68 4.60 -31.71
N MET A 266 -12.41 3.95 -30.57
CA MET A 266 -11.56 4.52 -29.53
C MET A 266 -10.08 4.60 -29.90
N GLU A 267 -9.63 3.78 -30.86
CA GLU A 267 -8.26 3.75 -31.39
C GLU A 267 -8.05 4.71 -32.57
N GLU A 268 -9.14 5.23 -33.19
CA GLU A 268 -9.06 6.14 -34.33
C GLU A 268 -8.66 7.57 -33.90
N ASP A 269 -7.37 7.87 -33.91
CA ASP A 269 -6.85 9.17 -33.50
C ASP A 269 -7.07 10.30 -34.50
N ASP A 270 -7.12 9.96 -35.81
CA ASP A 270 -7.12 10.94 -36.92
C ASP A 270 -8.52 11.33 -37.41
N LYS A 271 -9.59 10.80 -36.81
CA LYS A 271 -10.96 11.08 -37.25
C LYS A 271 -11.67 12.01 -36.28
N PRO A 272 -11.96 13.25 -36.70
CA PRO A 272 -12.81 14.16 -35.93
C PRO A 272 -14.16 13.53 -35.57
N TYR A 273 -14.64 13.85 -34.37
CA TYR A 273 -15.94 13.42 -33.89
C TYR A 273 -16.82 14.64 -33.60
N MET A 274 -18.00 14.66 -34.21
CA MET A 274 -19.03 15.67 -33.96
C MET A 274 -20.04 15.11 -32.95
N ASP A 275 -20.23 15.80 -31.84
CA ASP A 275 -21.34 15.50 -30.93
C ASP A 275 -22.63 16.11 -31.49
N GLU A 276 -23.54 15.25 -31.93
CA GLU A 276 -24.81 15.64 -32.54
C GLU A 276 -25.72 16.42 -31.59
N ASN A 277 -25.53 16.33 -30.29
CA ASN A 277 -26.36 17.01 -29.30
C ASN A 277 -25.88 18.43 -28.99
N ASP A 278 -24.57 18.67 -29.03
CA ASP A 278 -23.96 19.92 -28.58
C ASP A 278 -23.32 20.72 -29.71
N ASP A 279 -23.37 20.23 -30.95
CA ASP A 279 -22.72 20.82 -32.15
C ASP A 279 -21.22 21.12 -31.90
N VAL A 280 -20.56 20.31 -31.03
CA VAL A 280 -19.16 20.47 -30.66
C VAL A 280 -18.30 19.49 -31.42
N GLU A 281 -17.33 20.01 -32.16
CA GLU A 281 -16.30 19.17 -32.82
C GLU A 281 -15.18 18.81 -31.83
N HIS A 282 -14.90 17.54 -31.74
CA HIS A 282 -13.77 16.96 -30.98
C HIS A 282 -12.69 16.45 -31.93
N VAL A 283 -11.42 16.52 -31.51
CA VAL A 283 -10.27 16.04 -32.29
C VAL A 283 -10.47 14.59 -32.72
N ASN A 284 -11.00 13.75 -31.83
CA ASN A 284 -11.38 12.38 -32.09
C ASN A 284 -12.44 11.90 -31.07
N TYR A 285 -12.92 10.68 -31.23
CA TYR A 285 -13.91 10.08 -30.33
C TYR A 285 -13.37 9.86 -28.89
N LYS A 286 -12.09 9.52 -28.74
CA LYS A 286 -11.42 9.42 -27.43
C LYS A 286 -11.46 10.76 -26.68
N ALA A 287 -11.20 11.88 -27.36
CA ALA A 287 -11.26 13.22 -26.77
C ALA A 287 -12.68 13.59 -26.31
N TYR A 288 -13.70 13.21 -27.08
CA TYR A 288 -15.11 13.34 -26.68
C TYR A 288 -15.39 12.54 -25.40
N LYS A 289 -15.03 11.26 -25.36
CA LYS A 289 -15.19 10.39 -24.17
C LYS A 289 -14.43 10.93 -22.96
N MET A 290 -13.22 11.45 -23.16
CA MET A 290 -12.45 12.09 -22.09
C MET A 290 -13.19 13.28 -21.46
N ASN A 291 -13.90 14.08 -22.25
CA ASN A 291 -14.73 15.18 -21.74
C ASN A 291 -15.92 14.66 -20.93
N LEU A 292 -16.61 13.61 -21.40
CA LEU A 292 -17.71 13.00 -20.66
C LEU A 292 -17.24 12.42 -19.32
N ILE A 293 -16.15 11.67 -19.30
CA ILE A 293 -15.56 11.11 -18.08
C ILE A 293 -15.14 12.21 -17.10
N LYS A 294 -14.53 13.28 -17.60
CA LYS A 294 -14.18 14.44 -16.78
C LYS A 294 -15.41 15.04 -16.07
N LEU A 295 -16.51 15.19 -16.78
CA LEU A 295 -17.78 15.70 -16.22
C LEU A 295 -18.40 14.70 -15.25
N LEU A 296 -18.36 13.40 -15.55
CA LEU A 296 -18.86 12.34 -14.69
C LEU A 296 -18.14 12.36 -13.33
N LEU A 297 -16.81 12.39 -13.33
CA LEU A 297 -16.01 12.45 -12.10
C LEU A 297 -16.24 13.76 -11.32
N TYR A 298 -16.31 14.88 -12.02
CA TYR A 298 -16.59 16.17 -11.39
C TYR A 298 -17.97 16.21 -10.73
N ASN A 299 -18.99 15.67 -11.36
CA ASN A 299 -20.34 15.65 -10.81
C ASN A 299 -20.50 14.70 -9.61
N ASN A 300 -19.64 13.68 -9.50
CA ASN A 300 -19.64 12.72 -8.38
C ASN A 300 -18.58 13.06 -7.30
N GLN A 301 -17.91 14.21 -7.38
CA GLN A 301 -16.81 14.58 -6.47
C GLN A 301 -17.22 14.58 -4.98
N GLU A 302 -18.48 14.93 -4.68
CA GLU A 302 -18.99 14.95 -3.31
C GLU A 302 -18.97 13.52 -2.71
N LYS A 303 -19.63 12.57 -3.40
CA LYS A 303 -19.65 11.16 -2.98
C LYS A 303 -18.24 10.61 -2.87
N ILE A 304 -17.40 10.80 -3.90
CA ILE A 304 -16.00 10.33 -3.89
C ILE A 304 -15.25 10.87 -2.67
N THR A 305 -15.41 12.15 -2.35
CA THR A 305 -14.72 12.75 -1.21
C THR A 305 -15.24 12.23 0.13
N GLN A 306 -16.54 12.04 0.27
CA GLN A 306 -17.16 11.45 1.48
C GLN A 306 -16.65 10.02 1.70
N ASP A 307 -16.59 9.22 0.64
CA ASP A 307 -16.06 7.86 0.68
C ASP A 307 -14.58 7.85 1.11
N ILE A 308 -13.73 8.71 0.53
CA ILE A 308 -12.33 8.88 0.92
C ILE A 308 -12.21 9.21 2.41
N VAL A 309 -13.01 10.16 2.91
CA VAL A 309 -12.98 10.55 4.34
C VAL A 309 -13.49 9.44 5.24
N SER A 310 -14.43 8.61 4.78
CA SER A 310 -14.91 7.45 5.54
C SER A 310 -13.81 6.41 5.77
N LEU A 311 -12.89 6.26 4.81
CA LEU A 311 -11.74 5.36 4.91
C LEU A 311 -10.64 5.87 5.87
N MET A 312 -10.72 7.14 6.30
CA MET A 312 -9.73 7.74 7.22
C MET A 312 -9.95 7.35 8.70
N ASN A 313 -10.86 6.44 9.01
CA ASN A 313 -11.16 5.98 10.40
C ASN A 313 -10.25 4.90 10.91
#